data_0b9619db648efbe24669b9d7cc613f50
#
_entry.id   0b9619db648efbe24669b9d7cc613f50
#
_cell.length_a   1.000
_cell.length_b   1.000
_cell.length_c   1.000
_cell.angle_alpha   90.00
_cell.angle_beta   90.00
_cell.angle_gamma   90.00
#
_symmetry.space_group_name_H-M   'P 1'
#
loop_
_entity.id
_entity.type
_entity.pdbx_description
1 polymer ?
#
loop_
_entity_poly.entity_id
_entity_poly.type
_entity_poly.pdbx_seq_one_letter_code
_entity_poly.pdbx_strand_id
1 'polypeptide(L)'
;VTDKEAPRRLLDLVGSMGGVNLFVYCSGVGHQNPRLDADTELDTVGVNVFGFTQMVDTMFNYMADNLGGDIAVVSSIAGTKGLGAAPSYSASKAYQNTYIQALEQLSNMRRLHIRFTDIRPGFVDTPLLSGSGSYPMLMDKTYVAREIVKAVTAHRHVKIIDWRYSILVFFWRLIPRRLWRRMNVTNKKL
;
A
#
# COMPACT_ATOMS: atom_id res chain seq x y z
N VAL A 1 -3.29 -11.04 9.18
CA VAL A 1 -3.58 -11.12 7.73
C VAL A 1 -2.89 -12.31 7.05
N THR A 2 -1.84 -12.87 7.62
CA THR A 2 -1.10 -14.03 7.07
C THR A 2 -1.70 -15.38 7.43
N ASP A 3 -2.63 -15.42 8.39
CA ASP A 3 -3.35 -16.63 8.78
C ASP A 3 -4.33 -17.07 7.68
N LYS A 4 -4.35 -18.38 7.38
CA LYS A 4 -5.24 -18.97 6.36
C LYS A 4 -6.73 -18.76 6.66
N GLU A 5 -7.10 -18.61 7.93
CA GLU A 5 -8.46 -18.34 8.38
C GLU A 5 -8.84 -16.84 8.35
N ALA A 6 -7.88 -15.95 8.06
CA ALA A 6 -8.15 -14.51 8.05
C ALA A 6 -9.25 -14.11 7.04
N PRO A 7 -9.29 -14.66 5.82
CA PRO A 7 -10.38 -14.38 4.87
C PRO A 7 -11.77 -14.78 5.41
N ARG A 8 -11.88 -15.95 6.04
CA ARG A 8 -13.14 -16.41 6.62
C ARG A 8 -13.60 -15.47 7.74
N ARG A 9 -12.68 -15.13 8.68
CA ARG A 9 -13.01 -14.19 9.76
C ARG A 9 -13.40 -12.81 9.25
N LEU A 10 -12.83 -12.35 8.14
CA LEU A 10 -13.25 -11.10 7.51
C LEU A 10 -14.69 -11.20 6.99
N LEU A 11 -15.05 -12.28 6.29
CA LEU A 11 -16.41 -12.48 5.79
C LEU A 11 -17.44 -12.66 6.92
N ASP A 12 -17.09 -13.36 8.00
CA ASP A 12 -17.93 -13.51 9.19
C ASP A 12 -18.21 -12.12 9.83
N LEU A 13 -17.18 -11.26 9.92
CA LEU A 13 -17.32 -9.89 10.41
C LEU A 13 -18.23 -9.08 9.50
N VAL A 14 -18.01 -9.11 8.19
CA VAL A 14 -18.82 -8.41 7.20
C VAL A 14 -20.30 -8.85 7.31
N GLY A 15 -20.53 -10.16 7.43
CA GLY A 15 -21.88 -10.73 7.62
C GLY A 15 -22.55 -10.20 8.91
N SER A 16 -21.82 -10.15 10.03
CA SER A 16 -22.32 -9.64 11.31
C SER A 16 -22.67 -8.15 11.28
N MET A 17 -22.07 -7.38 10.37
CA MET A 17 -22.35 -5.95 10.16
C MET A 17 -23.50 -5.69 9.17
N GLY A 18 -24.07 -6.72 8.58
CA GLY A 18 -25.10 -6.61 7.55
C GLY A 18 -24.55 -6.19 6.17
N GLY A 19 -23.25 -6.32 5.95
CA GLY A 19 -22.56 -5.98 4.72
C GLY A 19 -21.57 -4.82 4.85
N VAL A 20 -20.84 -4.53 3.76
CA VAL A 20 -19.85 -3.44 3.72
C VAL A 20 -19.80 -2.80 2.33
N ASN A 21 -19.76 -1.47 2.28
CA ASN A 21 -19.63 -0.69 1.04
C ASN A 21 -18.23 -0.10 0.86
N LEU A 22 -17.42 -0.03 1.93
CA LEU A 22 -16.06 0.47 1.90
C LEU A 22 -15.14 -0.46 2.68
N PHE A 23 -14.12 -0.97 2.01
CA PHE A 23 -13.02 -1.70 2.63
C PHE A 23 -11.73 -0.90 2.56
N VAL A 24 -11.12 -0.61 3.71
CA VAL A 24 -9.84 0.10 3.77
C VAL A 24 -8.76 -0.84 4.28
N TYR A 25 -7.83 -1.21 3.41
CA TYR A 25 -6.70 -2.06 3.76
C TYR A 25 -5.51 -1.20 4.21
N CYS A 26 -5.17 -1.28 5.49
CA CYS A 26 -4.07 -0.54 6.11
C CYS A 26 -2.94 -1.44 6.64
N SER A 27 -3.12 -2.78 6.62
CA SER A 27 -2.12 -3.70 7.18
C SER A 27 -0.84 -3.69 6.35
N GLY A 28 0.28 -3.69 7.03
CA GLY A 28 1.59 -3.75 6.38
C GLY A 28 2.72 -3.60 7.39
N VAL A 29 3.86 -4.15 7.03
CA VAL A 29 5.13 -3.99 7.75
C VAL A 29 6.16 -3.37 6.83
N GLY A 30 7.19 -2.74 7.41
CA GLY A 30 8.25 -2.12 6.62
C GLY A 30 9.52 -1.97 7.44
N HIS A 31 10.57 -2.62 6.99
CA HIS A 31 11.86 -2.62 7.64
C HIS A 31 12.96 -2.16 6.67
N GLN A 32 13.91 -1.38 7.17
CA GLN A 32 15.19 -1.22 6.48
C GLN A 32 16.02 -2.47 6.74
N ASN A 33 16.52 -3.09 5.67
CA ASN A 33 17.26 -4.34 5.76
C ASN A 33 18.49 -4.33 4.80
N PRO A 34 19.46 -3.44 5.03
CA PRO A 34 20.62 -3.32 4.16
C PRO A 34 21.57 -4.53 4.25
N ARG A 35 21.43 -5.38 5.29
CA ARG A 35 22.18 -6.64 5.44
C ARG A 35 21.49 -7.83 4.79
N LEU A 36 20.30 -7.62 4.25
CA LEU A 36 19.48 -8.63 3.57
C LEU A 36 19.22 -9.86 4.46
N ASP A 37 18.86 -9.62 5.72
CA ASP A 37 18.39 -10.67 6.62
C ASP A 37 17.14 -11.34 6.03
N ALA A 38 17.18 -12.66 5.88
CA ALA A 38 16.18 -13.43 5.14
C ALA A 38 14.81 -13.42 5.86
N ASP A 39 14.80 -13.53 7.18
CA ASP A 39 13.55 -13.59 7.95
C ASP A 39 12.79 -12.25 7.84
N THR A 40 13.51 -11.13 7.91
CA THR A 40 12.95 -9.79 7.70
C THR A 40 12.36 -9.62 6.29
N GLU A 41 13.04 -10.11 5.25
CA GLU A 41 12.55 -10.05 3.86
C GLU A 41 11.30 -10.92 3.70
N LEU A 42 11.32 -12.15 4.20
CA LEU A 42 10.20 -13.10 4.10
C LEU A 42 8.98 -12.67 4.92
N ASP A 43 9.18 -12.12 6.12
CA ASP A 43 8.08 -11.54 6.91
C ASP A 43 7.40 -10.38 6.14
N THR A 44 8.20 -9.49 5.58
CA THR A 44 7.68 -8.38 4.77
C THR A 44 6.87 -8.88 3.56
N VAL A 45 7.35 -9.90 2.86
CA VAL A 45 6.61 -10.51 1.73
C VAL A 45 5.35 -11.22 2.23
N GLY A 46 5.46 -11.96 3.33
CA GLY A 46 4.32 -12.65 3.96
C GLY A 46 3.16 -11.70 4.26
N VAL A 47 3.45 -10.58 4.92
CA VAL A 47 2.41 -9.61 5.31
C VAL A 47 1.95 -8.77 4.11
N ASN A 48 2.90 -8.15 3.39
CA ASN A 48 2.58 -7.12 2.39
C ASN A 48 2.17 -7.69 1.02
N VAL A 49 2.49 -8.95 0.72
CA VAL A 49 2.13 -9.60 -0.55
C VAL A 49 1.08 -10.67 -0.29
N PHE A 50 1.43 -11.75 0.42
CA PHE A 50 0.49 -12.85 0.65
C PHE A 50 -0.74 -12.41 1.44
N GLY A 51 -0.54 -11.81 2.63
CA GLY A 51 -1.63 -11.32 3.47
C GLY A 51 -2.48 -10.25 2.78
N PHE A 52 -1.83 -9.34 2.05
CA PHE A 52 -2.52 -8.34 1.23
C PHE A 52 -3.41 -9.00 0.17
N THR A 53 -2.85 -9.92 -0.63
CA THR A 53 -3.57 -10.56 -1.74
C THR A 53 -4.80 -11.28 -1.23
N GLN A 54 -4.66 -12.16 -0.23
CA GLN A 54 -5.81 -12.94 0.24
C GLN A 54 -6.93 -12.06 0.82
N MET A 55 -6.61 -10.96 1.50
CA MET A 55 -7.63 -10.08 2.09
C MET A 55 -8.34 -9.22 1.03
N VAL A 56 -7.57 -8.69 0.07
CA VAL A 56 -8.13 -7.85 -1.00
C VAL A 56 -8.94 -8.68 -1.99
N ASP A 57 -8.48 -9.88 -2.35
CA ASP A 57 -9.23 -10.80 -3.21
C ASP A 57 -10.55 -11.24 -2.57
N THR A 58 -10.52 -11.51 -1.26
CA THR A 58 -11.73 -11.84 -0.51
C THR A 58 -12.76 -10.73 -0.62
N MET A 59 -12.33 -9.48 -0.42
CA MET A 59 -13.25 -8.33 -0.51
C MET A 59 -13.66 -8.01 -1.94
N PHE A 60 -12.76 -8.19 -2.91
CA PHE A 60 -13.10 -8.05 -4.33
C PHE A 60 -14.22 -9.01 -4.73
N ASN A 61 -14.09 -10.29 -4.39
CA ASN A 61 -15.10 -11.30 -4.71
C ASN A 61 -16.41 -11.05 -3.95
N TYR A 62 -16.33 -10.72 -2.65
CA TYR A 62 -17.52 -10.31 -1.89
C TYR A 62 -18.25 -9.15 -2.56
N MET A 63 -17.55 -8.07 -2.95
CA MET A 63 -18.17 -6.92 -3.61
C MET A 63 -18.66 -7.25 -5.02
N ALA A 64 -18.01 -8.17 -5.73
CA ALA A 64 -18.47 -8.63 -7.04
C ALA A 64 -19.83 -9.33 -6.98
N ASP A 65 -20.08 -10.04 -5.87
CA ASP A 65 -21.32 -10.77 -5.63
C ASP A 65 -22.41 -9.91 -4.93
N ASN A 66 -22.06 -8.69 -4.43
CA ASN A 66 -22.92 -7.84 -3.60
C ASN A 66 -22.97 -6.39 -4.06
N LEU A 67 -23.40 -6.09 -5.29
CA LEU A 67 -23.66 -4.74 -5.82
C LEU A 67 -22.45 -3.78 -5.89
N GLY A 68 -21.22 -4.27 -5.69
CA GLY A 68 -20.02 -3.46 -5.76
C GLY A 68 -19.61 -2.78 -4.45
N GLY A 69 -18.80 -1.72 -4.55
CA GLY A 69 -18.26 -1.00 -3.39
C GLY A 69 -16.95 -0.29 -3.67
N ASP A 70 -16.30 0.19 -2.61
CA ASP A 70 -15.02 0.89 -2.67
C ASP A 70 -13.94 0.09 -1.93
N ILE A 71 -12.79 -0.15 -2.58
CA ILE A 71 -11.60 -0.76 -1.99
C ILE A 71 -10.49 0.30 -1.97
N ALA A 72 -10.10 0.73 -0.79
CA ALA A 72 -8.99 1.65 -0.58
C ALA A 72 -7.80 0.91 0.04
N VAL A 73 -6.61 1.12 -0.50
CA VAL A 73 -5.38 0.46 -0.03
C VAL A 73 -4.32 1.49 0.31
N VAL A 74 -3.77 1.40 1.52
CA VAL A 74 -2.62 2.21 1.93
C VAL A 74 -1.35 1.51 1.48
N SER A 75 -0.90 1.85 0.26
CA SER A 75 0.35 1.36 -0.31
C SER A 75 1.55 2.22 0.12
N SER A 76 2.32 2.79 -0.77
CA SER A 76 3.39 3.76 -0.48
C SER A 76 3.97 4.37 -1.76
N ILE A 77 4.58 5.55 -1.65
CA ILE A 77 5.48 6.07 -2.69
C ILE A 77 6.70 5.17 -2.92
N ALA A 78 7.12 4.39 -1.91
CA ALA A 78 8.22 3.43 -2.00
C ALA A 78 8.01 2.38 -3.10
N GLY A 79 6.76 2.09 -3.47
CA GLY A 79 6.42 1.19 -4.57
C GLY A 79 6.71 1.74 -5.97
N THR A 80 7.16 2.98 -6.11
CA THR A 80 7.43 3.59 -7.43
C THR A 80 8.84 3.34 -7.96
N LYS A 81 9.78 2.97 -7.09
CA LYS A 81 11.17 2.60 -7.41
C LYS A 81 11.72 1.58 -6.40
N GLY A 82 12.63 0.70 -6.82
CA GLY A 82 13.34 -0.17 -5.90
C GLY A 82 14.27 0.62 -4.98
N LEU A 83 14.22 0.35 -3.69
CA LEU A 83 15.03 1.01 -2.66
C LEU A 83 16.00 0.00 -2.04
N GLY A 84 17.32 0.21 -2.23
CA GLY A 84 18.34 -0.69 -1.71
C GLY A 84 18.38 -0.79 -0.18
N ALA A 85 17.93 0.24 0.53
CA ALA A 85 17.82 0.21 1.98
C ALA A 85 16.65 -0.65 2.50
N ALA A 86 15.65 -0.97 1.65
CA ALA A 86 14.46 -1.73 2.01
C ALA A 86 13.94 -2.52 0.80
N PRO A 87 14.64 -3.60 0.38
CA PRO A 87 14.34 -4.30 -0.87
C PRO A 87 12.94 -4.91 -0.90
N SER A 88 12.60 -5.80 0.03
CA SER A 88 11.28 -6.43 0.09
C SER A 88 10.15 -5.42 0.31
N TYR A 89 10.38 -4.39 1.13
CA TYR A 89 9.36 -3.36 1.34
C TYR A 89 9.03 -2.62 0.05
N SER A 90 10.04 -2.10 -0.66
CA SER A 90 9.78 -1.36 -1.90
C SER A 90 9.18 -2.26 -2.99
N ALA A 91 9.64 -3.51 -3.08
CA ALA A 91 9.10 -4.50 -4.00
C ALA A 91 7.64 -4.87 -3.67
N SER A 92 7.32 -5.09 -2.38
CA SER A 92 5.95 -5.40 -1.95
C SER A 92 4.99 -4.23 -2.20
N LYS A 93 5.43 -2.99 -1.99
CA LYS A 93 4.61 -1.81 -2.30
C LYS A 93 4.42 -1.60 -3.81
N ALA A 94 5.41 -1.96 -4.63
CA ALA A 94 5.26 -2.00 -6.09
C ALA A 94 4.26 -3.09 -6.53
N TYR A 95 4.31 -4.25 -5.90
CA TYR A 95 3.31 -5.31 -6.09
C TYR A 95 1.90 -4.77 -5.82
N GLN A 96 1.66 -4.16 -4.64
CA GLN A 96 0.36 -3.59 -4.27
C GLN A 96 -0.12 -2.57 -5.31
N ASN A 97 0.73 -1.61 -5.72
CA ASN A 97 0.39 -0.60 -6.71
C ASN A 97 -0.06 -1.22 -8.06
N THR A 98 0.66 -2.24 -8.52
CA THR A 98 0.35 -2.92 -9.79
C THR A 98 -0.89 -3.80 -9.66
N TYR A 99 -1.02 -4.50 -8.54
CA TYR A 99 -2.14 -5.40 -8.28
C TYR A 99 -3.48 -4.66 -8.21
N ILE A 100 -3.52 -3.52 -7.51
CA ILE A 100 -4.72 -2.65 -7.46
C ILE A 100 -5.11 -2.19 -8.87
N GLN A 101 -4.14 -1.75 -9.66
CA GLN A 101 -4.40 -1.35 -11.06
C GLN A 101 -4.98 -2.51 -11.89
N ALA A 102 -4.46 -3.73 -11.69
CA ALA A 102 -4.96 -4.91 -12.39
C ALA A 102 -6.38 -5.29 -11.94
N LEU A 103 -6.69 -5.19 -10.65
CA LEU A 103 -8.04 -5.45 -10.12
C LEU A 103 -9.04 -4.41 -10.62
N GLU A 104 -8.64 -3.14 -10.73
CA GLU A 104 -9.48 -2.09 -11.32
C GLU A 104 -9.79 -2.41 -12.79
N GLN A 105 -8.79 -2.81 -13.57
CA GLN A 105 -8.98 -3.25 -14.95
C GLN A 105 -9.92 -4.47 -15.01
N LEU A 106 -9.73 -5.47 -14.16
CA LEU A 106 -10.58 -6.66 -14.08
C LEU A 106 -12.03 -6.29 -13.72
N SER A 107 -12.23 -5.38 -12.77
CA SER A 107 -13.55 -4.84 -12.41
C SER A 107 -14.26 -4.24 -13.62
N ASN A 108 -13.56 -3.41 -14.40
CA ASN A 108 -14.08 -2.81 -15.61
C ASN A 108 -14.40 -3.86 -16.70
N MET A 109 -13.50 -4.83 -16.92
CA MET A 109 -13.72 -5.92 -17.89
C MET A 109 -14.96 -6.75 -17.55
N ARG A 110 -15.21 -6.99 -16.25
CA ARG A 110 -16.38 -7.74 -15.75
C ARG A 110 -17.60 -6.85 -15.55
N ARG A 111 -17.51 -5.54 -15.80
CA ARG A 111 -18.58 -4.55 -15.56
C ARG A 111 -19.09 -4.54 -14.12
N LEU A 112 -18.18 -4.72 -13.17
CA LEU A 112 -18.47 -4.66 -11.74
C LEU A 112 -18.47 -3.19 -11.28
N HIS A 113 -19.26 -2.89 -10.24
CA HIS A 113 -19.30 -1.55 -9.64
C HIS A 113 -18.31 -1.43 -8.47
N ILE A 114 -17.05 -1.91 -8.66
CA ILE A 114 -16.00 -1.84 -7.63
C ILE A 114 -15.01 -0.75 -8.03
N ARG A 115 -14.83 0.23 -7.15
CA ARG A 115 -13.90 1.35 -7.31
C ARG A 115 -12.67 1.14 -6.43
N PHE A 116 -11.53 1.61 -6.90
CA PHE A 116 -10.27 1.48 -6.19
C PHE A 116 -9.63 2.83 -5.88
N THR A 117 -9.03 2.94 -4.69
CA THR A 117 -8.20 4.09 -4.30
C THR A 117 -6.85 3.60 -3.79
N ASP A 118 -5.80 3.80 -4.58
CA ASP A 118 -4.41 3.51 -4.20
C ASP A 118 -3.81 4.73 -3.49
N ILE A 119 -3.66 4.64 -2.18
CA ILE A 119 -3.16 5.70 -1.32
C ILE A 119 -1.66 5.49 -1.11
N ARG A 120 -0.87 6.48 -1.54
CA ARG A 120 0.60 6.43 -1.53
C ARG A 120 1.19 7.49 -0.62
N PRO A 121 1.24 7.27 0.70
CA PRO A 121 1.91 8.20 1.60
C PRO A 121 3.44 8.11 1.47
N GLY A 122 4.11 9.20 1.89
CA GLY A 122 5.52 9.19 2.25
C GLY A 122 5.71 8.76 3.70
N PHE A 123 6.62 9.40 4.44
CA PHE A 123 6.85 9.10 5.86
C PHE A 123 5.72 9.66 6.72
N VAL A 124 5.11 8.78 7.52
CA VAL A 124 4.02 9.10 8.46
C VAL A 124 4.44 8.73 9.86
N ASP A 125 4.21 9.59 10.83
CA ASP A 125 4.53 9.36 12.25
C ASP A 125 3.65 8.26 12.84
N THR A 126 4.12 7.03 12.70
CA THR A 126 3.46 5.80 13.16
C THR A 126 4.49 4.82 13.69
N PRO A 127 4.10 3.80 14.48
CA PRO A 127 4.99 2.75 14.92
C PRO A 127 5.73 1.99 13.81
N LEU A 128 5.27 2.08 12.56
CA LEU A 128 5.96 1.52 11.40
C LEU A 128 7.35 2.13 11.18
N LEU A 129 7.53 3.39 11.56
CA LEU A 129 8.81 4.10 11.50
C LEU A 129 9.60 3.89 12.80
N SER A 130 9.85 2.65 13.18
CA SER A 130 10.64 2.31 14.35
C SER A 130 12.11 2.74 14.18
N GLY A 131 12.64 3.54 15.12
CA GLY A 131 14.05 3.91 15.20
C GLY A 131 14.29 5.42 15.27
N SER A 132 15.47 5.81 15.79
CA SER A 132 15.92 7.19 16.04
C SER A 132 16.34 7.97 14.80
N GLY A 133 15.80 7.65 13.62
CA GLY A 133 16.15 8.32 12.37
C GLY A 133 15.34 9.59 12.15
N SER A 134 15.99 10.64 11.63
CA SER A 134 15.29 11.81 11.09
C SER A 134 14.66 11.41 9.74
N TYR A 135 13.34 11.53 9.63
CA TYR A 135 12.61 11.26 8.39
C TYR A 135 12.26 12.58 7.71
N PRO A 136 12.68 12.80 6.46
CA PRO A 136 12.36 14.03 5.75
C PRO A 136 10.85 14.14 5.50
N MET A 137 10.31 15.35 5.64
CA MET A 137 8.90 15.64 5.38
C MET A 137 7.94 14.73 6.15
N LEU A 138 8.30 14.35 7.40
CA LEU A 138 7.45 13.52 8.25
C LEU A 138 6.06 14.15 8.40
N MET A 139 5.02 13.36 8.22
CA MET A 139 3.63 13.80 8.27
C MET A 139 2.95 13.31 9.55
N ASP A 140 2.08 14.15 10.11
CA ASP A 140 1.19 13.77 11.20
C ASP A 140 0.15 12.73 10.72
N LYS A 141 -0.10 11.71 11.54
CA LYS A 141 -1.04 10.63 11.22
C LYS A 141 -2.48 11.10 11.04
N THR A 142 -2.90 12.13 11.79
CA THR A 142 -4.27 12.69 11.71
C THR A 142 -4.46 13.44 10.40
N TYR A 143 -3.42 14.20 9.97
CA TYR A 143 -3.42 14.82 8.65
C TYR A 143 -3.56 13.78 7.54
N VAL A 144 -2.74 12.72 7.59
CA VAL A 144 -2.78 11.63 6.59
C VAL A 144 -4.15 10.95 6.57
N ALA A 145 -4.73 10.65 7.73
CA ALA A 145 -6.06 10.04 7.82
C ALA A 145 -7.14 10.92 7.16
N ARG A 146 -7.12 12.24 7.38
CA ARG A 146 -8.04 13.17 6.72
C ARG A 146 -7.89 13.17 5.19
N GLU A 147 -6.65 13.14 4.70
CA GLU A 147 -6.39 13.09 3.26
C GLU A 147 -6.81 11.75 2.63
N ILE A 148 -6.70 10.63 3.38
CA ILE A 148 -7.25 9.33 2.98
C ILE A 148 -8.76 9.42 2.80
N VAL A 149 -9.47 9.92 3.81
CA VAL A 149 -10.93 10.08 3.73
C VAL A 149 -11.33 10.92 2.52
N LYS A 150 -10.69 12.10 2.32
CA LYS A 150 -10.95 12.96 1.16
C LYS A 150 -10.71 12.24 -0.18
N ALA A 151 -9.65 11.42 -0.26
CA ALA A 151 -9.33 10.71 -1.49
C ALA A 151 -10.37 9.63 -1.81
N VAL A 152 -10.78 8.88 -0.79
CA VAL A 152 -11.80 7.82 -0.91
C VAL A 152 -13.16 8.42 -1.28
N THR A 153 -13.62 9.45 -0.56
CA THR A 153 -14.91 10.10 -0.86
C THR A 153 -14.95 10.80 -2.21
N ALA A 154 -13.79 11.24 -2.72
CA ALA A 154 -13.66 11.81 -4.07
C ALA A 154 -13.36 10.76 -5.14
N HIS A 155 -13.39 9.47 -4.82
CA HIS A 155 -13.10 8.32 -5.69
C HIS A 155 -11.82 8.51 -6.51
N ARG A 156 -10.73 8.94 -5.86
CA ARG A 156 -9.43 9.12 -6.52
C ARG A 156 -8.79 7.76 -6.77
N HIS A 157 -8.45 7.46 -8.03
CA HIS A 157 -7.75 6.22 -8.40
C HIS A 157 -6.40 6.09 -7.70
N VAL A 158 -5.62 7.17 -7.68
CA VAL A 158 -4.32 7.24 -6.99
C VAL A 158 -4.23 8.56 -6.23
N LYS A 159 -3.81 8.49 -4.97
CA LYS A 159 -3.53 9.66 -4.15
C LYS A 159 -2.16 9.56 -3.49
N ILE A 160 -1.21 10.38 -3.92
CA ILE A 160 0.03 10.62 -3.18
C ILE A 160 -0.26 11.64 -2.09
N ILE A 161 0.08 11.34 -0.85
CA ILE A 161 -0.01 12.24 0.30
C ILE A 161 1.44 12.59 0.69
N ASP A 162 1.80 13.77 0.70
CA ASP A 162 1.48 15.16 0.55
C ASP A 162 1.94 15.65 -0.85
N TRP A 163 1.64 16.95 -1.19
CA TRP A 163 2.06 17.55 -2.46
C TRP A 163 3.59 17.54 -2.67
N ARG A 164 4.37 17.69 -1.59
CA ARG A 164 5.84 17.61 -1.61
C ARG A 164 6.32 16.26 -2.11
N TYR A 165 5.68 15.18 -1.66
CA TYR A 165 5.95 13.82 -2.15
C TYR A 165 5.48 13.61 -3.59
N SER A 166 4.42 14.29 -4.02
CA SER A 166 3.99 14.24 -5.42
C SER A 166 5.07 14.82 -6.34
N ILE A 167 5.66 15.94 -5.97
CA ILE A 167 6.80 16.54 -6.68
C ILE A 167 8.02 15.61 -6.66
N LEU A 168 8.38 15.08 -5.47
CA LEU A 168 9.50 14.16 -5.33
C LEU A 168 9.32 12.93 -6.24
N VAL A 169 8.15 12.29 -6.21
CA VAL A 169 7.85 11.10 -7.03
C VAL A 169 7.86 11.43 -8.52
N PHE A 170 7.37 12.61 -8.91
CA PHE A 170 7.43 13.04 -10.30
C PHE A 170 8.89 13.08 -10.78
N PHE A 171 9.79 13.76 -10.08
CA PHE A 171 11.18 13.86 -10.49
C PHE A 171 11.93 12.52 -10.40
N TRP A 172 11.74 11.76 -9.34
CA TRP A 172 12.48 10.52 -9.23
C TRP A 172 12.03 9.47 -10.26
N ARG A 173 10.80 9.52 -10.77
CA ARG A 173 10.34 8.69 -11.88
C ARG A 173 11.09 8.98 -13.18
N LEU A 174 11.51 10.22 -13.41
CA LEU A 174 12.27 10.63 -14.58
C LEU A 174 13.73 10.11 -14.56
N ILE A 175 14.27 9.75 -13.40
CA ILE A 175 15.63 9.24 -13.29
C ILE A 175 15.72 7.88 -14.02
N PRO A 176 16.62 7.76 -15.03
CA PRO A 176 16.79 6.50 -15.76
C PRO A 176 17.18 5.34 -14.84
N ARG A 177 16.71 4.13 -15.13
CA ARG A 177 16.99 2.94 -14.31
C ARG A 177 18.48 2.68 -14.12
N ARG A 178 19.33 2.98 -15.15
CA ARG A 178 20.78 2.80 -15.07
C ARG A 178 21.41 3.71 -14.00
N LEU A 179 20.94 4.95 -13.92
CA LEU A 179 21.41 5.93 -12.93
C LEU A 179 20.88 5.57 -11.53
N TRP A 180 19.56 5.29 -11.42
CA TRP A 180 18.93 4.92 -10.15
C TRP A 180 19.65 3.77 -9.42
N ARG A 181 20.06 2.73 -10.16
CA ARG A 181 20.77 1.56 -9.59
C ARG A 181 22.13 1.89 -8.95
N ARG A 182 22.70 3.05 -9.26
CA ARG A 182 24.00 3.51 -8.74
C ARG A 182 23.85 4.55 -7.63
N MET A 183 22.62 5.04 -7.40
CA MET A 183 22.36 6.06 -6.38
C MET A 183 22.26 5.41 -5.00
N ASN A 184 22.85 6.06 -4.00
CA ASN A 184 22.69 5.69 -2.60
C ASN A 184 21.45 6.43 -2.05
N VAL A 185 20.27 5.79 -2.13
CA VAL A 185 19.01 6.34 -1.64
C VAL A 185 18.71 5.73 -0.28
N THR A 186 19.12 6.42 0.77
CA THR A 186 18.89 6.01 2.15
C THR A 186 18.76 7.25 3.04
N ASN A 187 18.02 7.16 4.14
CA ASN A 187 17.93 8.19 5.18
C ASN A 187 18.85 7.89 6.38
N LYS A 188 19.63 6.83 6.32
CA LYS A 188 20.67 6.48 7.32
C LYS A 188 22.01 6.27 6.62
N LYS A 189 23.11 6.58 7.30
CA LYS A 189 24.44 6.10 6.86
C LYS A 189 24.44 4.57 7.03
N LEU A 190 24.79 3.87 5.96
CA LEU A 190 25.00 2.42 5.96
C LEU A 190 26.25 2.05 6.75
#